data_323bef8ec5cceacb100a1028a2ea44cd
#
_entry.id   323bef8ec5cceacb100a1028a2ea44cd
#
_cell.length_a   1.000
_cell.length_b   1.000
_cell.length_c   1.000
_cell.angle_alpha   90.00
_cell.angle_beta   90.00
_cell.angle_gamma   90.00
#
_symmetry.space_group_name_H-M   'P 1'
#
loop_
_entity.id
_entity.type
_entity.pdbx_description
1 polymer ?
#
loop_
_entity_poly.entity_id
_entity_poly.type
_entity_poly.pdbx_seq_one_letter_code
_entity_poly.pdbx_strand_id
1 'polypeptide(L)'
;MGALLFSTGGVAIKAVTLTGWQISSLRCLVAAITLLLVLPSARNNWTWRSFIVAIPYAATFTLYTFANKYTTAANAIFLQDTAPLYILLLGPVLLNEKIGRQDLIFLASMIVGLLLIFTSSGEPSLTATHPTLGNLLAACAGVTWALTIVGLRWLAVRSQRFDDRPATAVVGGSFLAFFFC
;
A
#
# COMPACT_ATOMS: atom_id res chain seq x y z
N MET A 1 -16.20 9.70 -4.11
CA MET A 1 -16.47 9.04 -2.82
C MET A 1 -15.28 8.27 -2.26
N GLY A 2 -14.57 7.45 -3.04
CA GLY A 2 -13.41 6.68 -2.54
C GLY A 2 -12.31 7.53 -1.88
N ALA A 3 -11.94 8.67 -2.47
CA ALA A 3 -10.92 9.55 -1.92
C ALA A 3 -11.27 10.13 -0.53
N LEU A 4 -12.54 10.45 -0.29
CA LEU A 4 -13.01 10.91 1.02
C LEU A 4 -12.91 9.80 2.08
N LEU A 5 -13.29 8.58 1.73
CA LEU A 5 -13.15 7.43 2.64
C LEU A 5 -11.67 7.11 2.91
N PHE A 6 -10.81 7.28 1.93
CA PHE A 6 -9.37 7.05 2.11
C PHE A 6 -8.73 8.09 3.02
N SER A 7 -9.10 9.37 2.89
CA SER A 7 -8.57 10.47 3.71
C SER A 7 -8.95 10.35 5.19
N THR A 8 -10.12 9.78 5.51
CA THR A 8 -10.55 9.55 6.90
C THR A 8 -9.83 8.38 7.57
N GLY A 9 -9.23 7.47 6.77
CA GLY A 9 -8.57 6.25 7.29
C GLY A 9 -7.40 6.55 8.23
N GLY A 10 -6.55 7.51 7.89
CA GLY A 10 -5.42 7.91 8.74
C GLY A 10 -5.86 8.52 10.07
N VAL A 11 -6.89 9.35 10.05
CA VAL A 11 -7.48 9.96 11.26
C VAL A 11 -8.12 8.88 12.13
N ALA A 12 -8.86 7.95 11.53
CA ALA A 12 -9.49 6.85 12.25
C ALA A 12 -8.46 5.96 12.95
N ILE A 13 -7.32 5.64 12.29
CA ILE A 13 -6.22 4.87 12.88
C ILE A 13 -5.65 5.59 14.12
N LYS A 14 -5.54 6.91 14.08
CA LYS A 14 -5.04 7.71 15.20
C LYS A 14 -6.04 7.85 16.34
N ALA A 15 -7.31 7.94 16.05
CA ALA A 15 -8.38 8.10 17.04
C ALA A 15 -8.60 6.85 17.90
N VAL A 16 -8.19 5.68 17.44
CA VAL A 16 -8.39 4.42 18.15
C VAL A 16 -7.20 4.11 19.05
N THR A 17 -7.49 3.70 20.29
CA THR A 17 -6.49 3.37 21.33
C THR A 17 -5.83 2.01 21.14
N LEU A 18 -6.28 1.22 20.16
CA LEU A 18 -5.71 -0.09 19.81
C LEU A 18 -4.26 0.03 19.33
N THR A 19 -3.52 -1.06 19.50
CA THR A 19 -2.15 -1.16 18.97
C THR A 19 -2.16 -1.22 17.45
N GLY A 20 -1.03 -0.86 16.82
CA GLY A 20 -0.89 -0.94 15.35
C GLY A 20 -1.18 -2.34 14.79
N TRP A 21 -0.80 -3.39 15.52
CA TRP A 21 -1.07 -4.79 15.18
C TRP A 21 -2.58 -5.09 15.15
N GLN A 22 -3.31 -4.72 16.20
CA GLN A 22 -4.75 -4.94 16.31
C GLN A 22 -5.53 -4.21 15.21
N ILE A 23 -5.15 -2.96 14.92
CA ILE A 23 -5.78 -2.18 13.85
C ILE A 23 -5.54 -2.82 12.50
N SER A 24 -4.30 -3.23 12.21
CA SER A 24 -3.93 -3.88 10.95
C SER A 24 -4.72 -5.20 10.77
N SER A 25 -4.73 -6.05 11.78
CA SER A 25 -5.47 -7.31 11.77
C SER A 25 -6.96 -7.13 11.51
N LEU A 26 -7.63 -6.30 12.31
CA LEU A 26 -9.08 -6.07 12.20
C LEU A 26 -9.45 -5.49 10.82
N ARG A 27 -8.69 -4.51 10.35
CA ARG A 27 -8.91 -3.88 9.06
C ARG A 27 -8.76 -4.88 7.90
N CYS A 28 -7.72 -5.71 7.95
CA CYS A 28 -7.47 -6.72 6.94
C CYS A 28 -8.49 -7.86 6.99
N LEU A 29 -8.95 -8.25 8.18
CA LEU A 29 -10.03 -9.24 8.33
C LEU A 29 -11.34 -8.75 7.71
N VAL A 30 -11.76 -7.53 8.04
CA VAL A 30 -12.96 -6.92 7.48
C VAL A 30 -12.85 -6.81 5.95
N ALA A 31 -11.69 -6.38 5.44
CA ALA A 31 -11.45 -6.31 4.00
C ALA A 31 -11.53 -7.69 3.33
N ALA A 32 -10.92 -8.72 3.92
CA ALA A 32 -10.96 -10.09 3.39
C ALA A 32 -12.39 -10.63 3.34
N ILE A 33 -13.16 -10.50 4.42
CA ILE A 33 -14.55 -10.95 4.48
C ILE A 33 -15.40 -10.19 3.45
N THR A 34 -15.28 -8.87 3.39
CA THR A 34 -16.04 -8.04 2.44
C THR A 34 -15.74 -8.45 0.99
N LEU A 35 -14.46 -8.62 0.64
CA LEU A 35 -14.07 -9.05 -0.70
C LEU A 35 -14.57 -10.45 -1.05
N LEU A 36 -14.54 -11.39 -0.11
CA LEU A 36 -15.08 -12.72 -0.32
C LEU A 36 -16.61 -12.74 -0.51
N LEU A 37 -17.32 -11.81 0.13
CA LEU A 37 -18.77 -11.70 -0.01
C LEU A 37 -19.17 -11.02 -1.32
N VAL A 38 -18.45 -9.93 -1.69
CA VAL A 38 -18.80 -9.08 -2.84
C VAL A 38 -18.25 -9.64 -4.16
N LEU A 39 -17.07 -10.31 -4.13
CA LEU A 39 -16.39 -10.80 -5.32
C LEU A 39 -16.37 -12.33 -5.37
N PRO A 40 -17.33 -13.00 -6.05
CA PRO A 40 -17.31 -14.44 -6.23
C PRO A 40 -16.02 -14.96 -6.89
N SER A 41 -15.39 -14.14 -7.73
CA SER A 41 -14.10 -14.45 -8.36
C SER A 41 -12.95 -14.63 -7.38
N ALA A 42 -13.05 -14.10 -6.17
CA ALA A 42 -12.03 -14.20 -5.14
C ALA A 42 -12.07 -15.53 -4.36
N ARG A 43 -13.13 -16.33 -4.54
CA ARG A 43 -13.33 -17.60 -3.80
C ARG A 43 -12.62 -18.80 -4.45
N ASN A 44 -12.38 -18.74 -5.75
CA ASN A 44 -11.84 -19.85 -6.53
C ASN A 44 -10.50 -19.46 -7.19
N ASN A 45 -9.75 -20.50 -7.62
CA ASN A 45 -8.53 -20.36 -8.41
C ASN A 45 -7.38 -19.65 -7.67
N TRP A 46 -7.12 -20.13 -6.47
CA TRP A 46 -5.94 -19.71 -5.70
C TRP A 46 -4.67 -20.30 -6.31
N THR A 47 -3.80 -19.43 -6.82
CA THR A 47 -2.54 -19.85 -7.44
C THR A 47 -1.38 -19.40 -6.56
N TRP A 48 -0.25 -20.11 -6.64
CA TRP A 48 0.95 -19.70 -5.90
C TRP A 48 1.43 -18.29 -6.32
N ARG A 49 1.12 -17.87 -7.55
CA ARG A 49 1.40 -16.52 -8.06
C ARG A 49 0.57 -15.46 -7.34
N SER A 50 -0.66 -15.77 -7.02
CA SER A 50 -1.50 -14.89 -6.18
C SER A 50 -0.87 -14.70 -4.79
N PHE A 51 -0.24 -15.73 -4.22
CA PHE A 51 0.47 -15.60 -2.94
C PHE A 51 1.71 -14.73 -3.04
N ILE A 52 2.48 -14.77 -4.14
CA ILE A 52 3.62 -13.85 -4.32
C ILE A 52 3.16 -12.39 -4.27
N VAL A 53 2.03 -12.06 -4.91
CA VAL A 53 1.49 -10.70 -4.91
C VAL A 53 0.80 -10.36 -3.58
N ALA A 54 0.30 -11.35 -2.87
CA ALA A 54 -0.30 -11.20 -1.55
C ALA A 54 0.72 -10.70 -0.49
N ILE A 55 1.99 -11.10 -0.60
CA ILE A 55 3.04 -10.69 0.34
C ILE A 55 3.27 -9.17 0.36
N PRO A 56 3.58 -8.50 -0.76
CA PRO A 56 3.76 -7.05 -0.76
C PRO A 56 2.46 -6.32 -0.40
N TYR A 57 1.29 -6.85 -0.75
CA TYR A 57 0.01 -6.30 -0.31
C TYR A 57 -0.10 -6.29 1.22
N ALA A 58 0.14 -7.43 1.87
CA ALA A 58 0.11 -7.54 3.33
C ALA A 58 1.11 -6.58 3.98
N ALA A 59 2.35 -6.56 3.47
CA ALA A 59 3.40 -5.65 3.94
C ALA A 59 2.97 -4.18 3.85
N THR A 60 2.34 -3.78 2.74
CA THR A 60 1.87 -2.40 2.56
C THR A 60 0.91 -1.97 3.66
N PHE A 61 -0.13 -2.76 3.91
CA PHE A 61 -1.14 -2.39 4.91
C PHE A 61 -0.60 -2.38 6.33
N THR A 62 0.29 -3.32 6.65
CA THR A 62 0.98 -3.38 7.94
C THR A 62 1.88 -2.17 8.13
N LEU A 63 2.80 -1.91 7.20
CA LEU A 63 3.73 -0.79 7.25
C LEU A 63 3.01 0.56 7.31
N TYR A 64 1.94 0.74 6.51
CA TYR A 64 1.13 1.95 6.52
C TYR A 64 0.44 2.19 7.86
N THR A 65 -0.09 1.13 8.49
CA THR A 65 -0.73 1.26 9.79
C THR A 65 0.27 1.71 10.86
N PHE A 66 1.47 1.12 10.88
CA PHE A 66 2.54 1.54 11.78
C PHE A 66 3.05 2.95 11.46
N ALA A 67 3.22 3.29 10.19
CA ALA A 67 3.60 4.64 9.80
C ALA A 67 2.62 5.67 10.37
N ASN A 68 1.31 5.44 10.25
CA ASN A 68 0.29 6.33 10.82
C ASN A 68 0.36 6.45 12.35
N LYS A 69 0.86 5.45 13.06
CA LYS A 69 1.04 5.53 14.51
C LYS A 69 2.26 6.38 14.90
N TYR A 70 3.31 6.39 14.09
CA TYR A 70 4.58 7.02 14.43
C TYR A 70 4.77 8.41 13.80
N THR A 71 4.15 8.69 12.64
CA THR A 71 4.20 10.01 11.98
C THR A 71 2.81 10.62 11.80
N THR A 72 2.72 11.79 11.18
CA THR A 72 1.43 12.41 10.88
C THR A 72 0.69 11.60 9.80
N ALA A 73 -0.64 11.60 9.84
CA ALA A 73 -1.44 10.93 8.81
C ALA A 73 -1.17 11.51 7.40
N ALA A 74 -0.91 12.81 7.31
CA ALA A 74 -0.57 13.48 6.06
C ALA A 74 0.76 12.95 5.48
N ASN A 75 1.82 12.87 6.29
CA ASN A 75 3.11 12.34 5.87
C ASN A 75 3.02 10.86 5.47
N ALA A 76 2.27 10.06 6.25
CA ALA A 76 2.10 8.64 5.97
C ALA A 76 1.41 8.41 4.62
N ILE A 77 0.33 9.15 4.33
CA ILE A 77 -0.39 9.06 3.05
C ILE A 77 0.50 9.54 1.91
N PHE A 78 1.12 10.72 2.04
CA PHE A 78 1.91 11.31 0.98
C PHE A 78 3.12 10.43 0.62
N LEU A 79 3.83 9.89 1.62
CA LEU A 79 4.97 9.00 1.39
C LEU A 79 4.55 7.66 0.78
N GLN A 80 3.40 7.11 1.15
CA GLN A 80 2.86 5.93 0.48
C GLN A 80 2.44 6.22 -0.96
N ASP A 81 1.87 7.40 -1.22
CA ASP A 81 1.44 7.83 -2.56
C ASP A 81 2.62 8.13 -3.50
N THR A 82 3.88 7.98 -3.03
CA THR A 82 5.06 7.94 -3.91
C THR A 82 5.20 6.63 -4.71
N ALA A 83 4.31 5.67 -4.52
CA ALA A 83 4.29 4.42 -5.28
C ALA A 83 4.43 4.58 -6.80
N PRO A 84 3.81 5.58 -7.47
CA PRO A 84 4.02 5.82 -8.90
C PRO A 84 5.47 6.06 -9.29
N LEU A 85 6.29 6.65 -8.40
CA LEU A 85 7.73 6.82 -8.62
C LEU A 85 8.43 5.46 -8.75
N TYR A 86 8.12 4.55 -7.85
CA TYR A 86 8.69 3.20 -7.90
C TYR A 86 8.14 2.38 -9.06
N ILE A 87 6.84 2.56 -9.41
CA ILE A 87 6.24 1.92 -10.59
C ILE A 87 6.95 2.39 -11.86
N LEU A 88 7.27 3.67 -11.97
CA LEU A 88 7.97 4.23 -13.10
C LEU A 88 9.40 3.67 -13.23
N LEU A 89 10.09 3.44 -12.11
CA LEU A 89 11.42 2.82 -12.10
C LEU A 89 11.36 1.32 -12.43
N LEU A 90 10.31 0.62 -11.95
CA LEU A 90 10.14 -0.82 -12.15
C LEU A 90 9.47 -1.17 -13.48
N GLY A 91 8.66 -0.26 -14.03
CA GLY A 91 7.89 -0.46 -15.27
C GLY A 91 8.74 -0.88 -16.46
N PRO A 92 9.84 -0.19 -16.78
CA PRO A 92 10.72 -0.58 -17.87
C PRO A 92 11.33 -1.98 -17.70
N VAL A 93 11.63 -2.35 -16.45
CA VAL A 93 12.29 -3.64 -16.15
C VAL A 93 11.30 -4.80 -16.12
N LEU A 94 10.11 -4.58 -15.53
CA LEU A 94 9.13 -5.65 -15.30
C LEU A 94 8.05 -5.73 -16.36
N LEU A 95 7.71 -4.62 -17.00
CA LEU A 95 6.60 -4.51 -17.95
C LEU A 95 7.06 -4.11 -19.35
N ASN A 96 8.36 -3.85 -19.57
CA ASN A 96 8.93 -3.37 -20.84
C ASN A 96 8.26 -2.07 -21.36
N GLU A 97 7.82 -1.19 -20.46
CA GLU A 97 7.17 0.08 -20.79
C GLU A 97 8.20 1.19 -20.97
N LYS A 98 7.95 2.10 -21.94
CA LYS A 98 8.83 3.24 -22.17
C LYS A 98 8.42 4.41 -21.27
N ILE A 99 9.40 5.01 -20.60
CA ILE A 99 9.20 6.23 -19.81
C ILE A 99 8.98 7.42 -20.74
N GLY A 100 7.87 8.12 -20.56
CA GLY A 100 7.54 9.33 -21.31
C GLY A 100 8.09 10.60 -20.66
N ARG A 101 8.12 11.72 -21.40
CA ARG A 101 8.53 13.03 -20.84
C ARG A 101 7.61 13.51 -19.70
N GLN A 102 6.33 13.22 -19.79
CA GLN A 102 5.35 13.57 -18.76
C GLN A 102 5.63 12.83 -17.46
N ASP A 103 6.05 11.57 -17.54
CA ASP A 103 6.42 10.76 -16.39
C ASP A 103 7.63 11.33 -15.66
N LEU A 104 8.61 11.86 -16.39
CA LEU A 104 9.79 12.53 -15.81
C LEU A 104 9.42 13.82 -15.07
N ILE A 105 8.50 14.64 -15.62
CA ILE A 105 8.03 15.85 -14.95
C ILE A 105 7.28 15.48 -13.66
N PHE A 106 6.43 14.47 -13.73
CA PHE A 106 5.73 13.96 -12.56
C PHE A 106 6.70 13.44 -11.50
N LEU A 107 7.71 12.67 -11.90
CA LEU A 107 8.78 12.17 -11.04
C LEU A 107 9.51 13.31 -10.33
N ALA A 108 9.92 14.34 -11.07
CA ALA A 108 10.61 15.49 -10.53
C ALA A 108 9.75 16.23 -9.49
N SER A 109 8.46 16.46 -9.79
CA SER A 109 7.54 17.12 -8.85
C SER A 109 7.33 16.31 -7.56
N MET A 110 7.26 14.98 -7.66
CA MET A 110 7.16 14.11 -6.49
C MET A 110 8.44 14.13 -5.65
N ILE A 111 9.62 14.11 -6.27
CA ILE A 111 10.89 14.20 -5.55
C ILE A 111 10.97 15.52 -4.78
N VAL A 112 10.58 16.63 -5.38
CA VAL A 112 10.55 17.94 -4.70
C VAL A 112 9.59 17.88 -3.50
N GLY A 113 8.38 17.33 -3.66
CA GLY A 113 7.43 17.15 -2.56
C GLY A 113 7.98 16.29 -1.43
N LEU A 114 8.66 15.19 -1.76
CA LEU A 114 9.35 14.32 -0.79
C LEU A 114 10.42 15.09 0.00
N LEU A 115 11.27 15.82 -0.69
CA LEU A 115 12.31 16.63 -0.04
C LEU A 115 11.72 17.67 0.92
N LEU A 116 10.65 18.34 0.52
CA LEU A 116 9.95 19.30 1.38
C LEU A 116 9.39 18.64 2.65
N ILE A 117 8.81 17.43 2.55
CA ILE A 117 8.31 16.70 3.70
C ILE A 117 9.46 16.29 4.64
N PHE A 118 10.55 15.75 4.10
CA PHE A 118 11.68 15.33 4.94
C PHE A 118 12.37 16.53 5.62
N THR A 119 12.45 17.68 4.96
CA THR A 119 13.01 18.91 5.56
C THR A 119 12.05 19.55 6.57
N SER A 120 10.75 19.34 6.41
CA SER A 120 9.70 19.84 7.32
C SER A 120 9.38 18.86 8.46
N SER A 121 9.99 17.68 8.51
CA SER A 121 9.78 16.71 9.59
C SER A 121 10.32 17.30 10.89
N GLY A 122 9.40 17.88 11.67
CA GLY A 122 9.69 18.57 12.92
C GLY A 122 9.98 17.63 14.08
N GLU A 123 10.11 18.20 15.25
CA GLU A 123 10.29 17.49 16.51
C GLU A 123 9.08 16.57 16.84
N PRO A 124 9.29 15.53 17.67
CA PRO A 124 8.22 14.64 18.11
C PRO A 124 7.04 15.44 18.72
N SER A 125 5.83 15.08 18.34
CA SER A 125 4.60 15.70 18.82
C SER A 125 3.60 14.64 19.29
N LEU A 126 2.51 15.05 19.92
CA LEU A 126 1.45 14.15 20.36
C LEU A 126 0.87 13.30 19.22
N THR A 127 0.95 13.81 17.99
CA THR A 127 0.44 13.12 16.78
C THR A 127 1.52 12.39 15.98
N ALA A 128 2.80 12.61 16.30
CA ALA A 128 3.95 12.03 15.63
C ALA A 128 5.06 11.71 16.66
N THR A 129 4.93 10.59 17.33
CA THR A 129 5.82 10.17 18.42
C THR A 129 7.25 9.88 17.95
N HIS A 130 7.39 9.30 16.73
CA HIS A 130 8.67 8.97 16.11
C HIS A 130 8.62 9.31 14.62
N PRO A 131 8.64 10.61 14.23
CA PRO A 131 8.36 11.03 12.85
C PRO A 131 9.31 10.44 11.83
N THR A 132 10.59 10.34 12.14
CA THR A 132 11.59 9.77 11.23
C THR A 132 11.32 8.29 10.93
N LEU A 133 11.05 7.49 11.97
CA LEU A 133 10.72 6.07 11.82
C LEU A 133 9.40 5.91 11.05
N GLY A 134 8.38 6.71 11.39
CA GLY A 134 7.09 6.69 10.72
C GLY A 134 7.21 7.04 9.23
N ASN A 135 8.01 8.05 8.89
CA ASN A 135 8.26 8.43 7.50
C ASN A 135 9.01 7.34 6.72
N LEU A 136 9.98 6.67 7.36
CA LEU A 136 10.68 5.53 6.74
C LEU A 136 9.72 4.36 6.46
N LEU A 137 8.88 4.02 7.44
CA LEU A 137 7.86 2.97 7.28
C LEU A 137 6.86 3.32 6.18
N ALA A 138 6.45 4.59 6.07
CA ALA A 138 5.56 5.05 5.01
C ALA A 138 6.22 4.96 3.62
N ALA A 139 7.50 5.32 3.50
CA ALA A 139 8.25 5.17 2.26
C ALA A 139 8.38 3.69 1.86
N CYS A 140 8.69 2.81 2.80
CA CYS A 140 8.68 1.36 2.57
C CYS A 140 7.29 0.85 2.15
N ALA A 141 6.20 1.39 2.75
CA ALA A 141 4.84 1.08 2.32
C ALA A 141 4.58 1.51 0.87
N GLY A 142 5.13 2.64 0.43
CA GLY A 142 5.09 3.08 -0.97
C GLY A 142 5.76 2.10 -1.94
N VAL A 143 6.94 1.58 -1.57
CA VAL A 143 7.65 0.55 -2.36
C VAL A 143 6.82 -0.73 -2.46
N THR A 144 6.33 -1.24 -1.34
CA THR A 144 5.52 -2.48 -1.32
C THR A 144 4.18 -2.28 -2.04
N TRP A 145 3.60 -1.08 -1.99
CA TRP A 145 2.41 -0.73 -2.76
C TRP A 145 2.68 -0.73 -4.27
N ALA A 146 3.81 -0.18 -4.70
CA ALA A 146 4.24 -0.26 -6.10
C ALA A 146 4.39 -1.71 -6.58
N LEU A 147 5.05 -2.56 -5.79
CA LEU A 147 5.18 -3.99 -6.09
C LEU A 147 3.82 -4.68 -6.15
N THR A 148 2.88 -4.30 -5.29
CA THR A 148 1.51 -4.80 -5.32
C THR A 148 0.81 -4.44 -6.63
N ILE A 149 0.85 -3.16 -7.04
CA ILE A 149 0.21 -2.69 -8.28
C ILE A 149 0.80 -3.40 -9.50
N VAL A 150 2.13 -3.47 -9.59
CA VAL A 150 2.83 -4.18 -10.68
C VAL A 150 2.48 -5.67 -10.67
N GLY A 151 2.44 -6.28 -9.50
CA GLY A 151 2.07 -7.69 -9.33
C GLY A 151 0.61 -7.98 -9.74
N LEU A 152 -0.33 -7.13 -9.32
CA LEU A 152 -1.73 -7.24 -9.72
C LEU A 152 -1.91 -7.06 -11.24
N ARG A 153 -1.18 -6.12 -11.85
CA ARG A 153 -1.18 -5.93 -13.30
C ARG A 153 -0.59 -7.15 -14.02
N TRP A 154 0.51 -7.70 -13.50
CA TRP A 154 1.10 -8.93 -14.03
C TRP A 154 0.12 -10.12 -13.99
N LEU A 155 -0.61 -10.30 -12.88
CA LEU A 155 -1.68 -11.31 -12.77
C LEU A 155 -2.80 -11.03 -13.77
N ALA A 156 -3.26 -9.78 -13.89
CA ALA A 156 -4.37 -9.40 -14.78
C ALA A 156 -4.04 -9.68 -16.25
N VAL A 157 -2.83 -9.38 -16.71
CA VAL A 157 -2.39 -9.68 -18.08
C VAL A 157 -2.33 -11.18 -18.33
N ARG A 158 -1.92 -11.97 -17.33
CA ARG A 158 -1.84 -13.43 -17.41
C ARG A 158 -3.16 -14.16 -17.19
N SER A 159 -4.15 -13.51 -16.57
CA SER A 159 -5.45 -14.13 -16.26
C SER A 159 -6.17 -14.64 -17.51
N GLN A 160 -5.90 -14.02 -18.66
CA GLN A 160 -6.42 -14.49 -19.95
C GLN A 160 -5.84 -15.85 -20.39
N ARG A 161 -4.71 -16.26 -19.82
CA ARG A 161 -4.00 -17.51 -20.18
C ARG A 161 -4.05 -18.60 -19.11
N PHE A 162 -4.15 -18.24 -17.82
CA PHE A 162 -3.94 -19.15 -16.70
C PHE A 162 -5.02 -19.08 -15.61
N ASP A 163 -6.11 -18.36 -15.84
CA ASP A 163 -7.19 -18.12 -14.85
C ASP A 163 -6.70 -17.54 -13.51
N ASP A 164 -5.53 -16.89 -13.50
CA ASP A 164 -5.00 -16.16 -12.37
C ASP A 164 -5.86 -14.91 -12.11
N ARG A 165 -6.48 -14.81 -10.95
CA ARG A 165 -7.38 -13.68 -10.63
C ARG A 165 -6.72 -12.71 -9.66
N PRO A 166 -6.58 -11.41 -10.01
CA PRO A 166 -6.01 -10.42 -9.08
C PRO A 166 -6.75 -10.34 -7.75
N ALA A 167 -8.06 -10.60 -7.75
CA ALA A 167 -8.89 -10.59 -6.53
C ALA A 167 -8.42 -11.61 -5.48
N THR A 168 -7.93 -12.79 -5.90
CA THR A 168 -7.41 -13.81 -4.98
C THR A 168 -6.13 -13.36 -4.28
N ALA A 169 -5.28 -12.59 -4.97
CA ALA A 169 -4.07 -12.02 -4.36
C ALA A 169 -4.39 -10.98 -3.29
N VAL A 170 -5.41 -10.14 -3.52
CA VAL A 170 -5.86 -9.13 -2.54
C VAL A 170 -6.45 -9.79 -1.30
N VAL A 171 -7.30 -10.80 -1.48
CA VAL A 171 -7.86 -11.57 -0.36
C VAL A 171 -6.78 -12.33 0.38
N GLY A 172 -5.88 -13.01 -0.33
CA GLY A 172 -4.74 -13.71 0.26
C GLY A 172 -3.82 -12.79 1.06
N GLY A 173 -3.52 -11.62 0.53
CA GLY A 173 -2.74 -10.61 1.22
C GLY A 173 -3.43 -10.05 2.47
N SER A 174 -4.76 -9.88 2.41
CA SER A 174 -5.55 -9.49 3.58
C SER A 174 -5.52 -10.56 4.67
N PHE A 175 -5.62 -11.84 4.32
CA PHE A 175 -5.46 -12.94 5.28
C PHE A 175 -4.04 -13.02 5.83
N LEU A 176 -3.01 -12.90 4.99
CA LEU A 176 -1.63 -12.87 5.46
C LEU A 176 -1.42 -11.73 6.45
N ALA A 177 -1.88 -10.52 6.14
CA ALA A 177 -1.77 -9.39 7.06
C ALA A 177 -2.52 -9.63 8.38
N PHE A 178 -3.67 -10.28 8.34
CA PHE A 178 -4.41 -10.66 9.55
C PHE A 178 -3.65 -11.66 10.42
N PHE A 179 -3.03 -12.69 9.84
CA PHE A 179 -2.31 -13.72 10.59
C PHE A 179 -0.95 -13.26 11.11
N PHE A 180 -0.29 -12.34 10.42
CA PHE A 180 1.02 -11.83 10.84
C PHE A 180 0.94 -10.63 11.79
N CYS A 181 -0.19 -10.01 11.93
CA CYS A 181 -0.45 -8.91 12.85
C CYS A 181 -1.31 -9.34 14.02
#